data_e35641b0073302ab7b278f72bb8eafa1
#
_entry.id   e35641b0073302ab7b278f72bb8eafa1
#
_cell.length_a   1.000
_cell.length_b   1.000
_cell.length_c   1.000
_cell.angle_alpha   90.00
_cell.angle_beta   90.00
_cell.angle_gamma   90.00
#
_symmetry.space_group_name_H-M   'P 1'
#
loop_
_entity.id
_entity.type
_entity.pdbx_description
1 polymer ?
#
loop_
_entity_poly.entity_id
_entity_poly.type
_entity_poly.pdbx_seq_one_letter_code
_entity_poly.pdbx_strand_id
1 'polypeptide(L)'
;PIGFNQFMLMPSVEAKILQGMDIKKDEDVLVVGSGTGYLSTCVSSLANRVHSIDIIKSFVDSSRQMANKISSKNMIFESQNILDNLSIIRNYKVIIVTMAMDDMDIILDNMDNNARSFIFFSEKNQPIQKGAIVHKTNKSSFIKEFILETHVEPILTEKI
;
A
#
# COMPACT_ATOMS: atom_id res chain seq x y z
N PRO A 1 -17.32 0.85 -5.43
CA PRO A 1 -16.84 2.23 -5.57
C PRO A 1 -16.78 2.92 -4.22
N ILE A 2 -15.76 3.75 -4.02
CA ILE A 2 -15.56 4.55 -2.79
C ILE A 2 -15.56 6.06 -3.08
N GLY A 3 -15.77 6.44 -4.32
CA GLY A 3 -15.73 7.82 -4.82
C GLY A 3 -14.48 8.12 -5.66
N PHE A 4 -14.48 9.24 -6.36
CA PHE A 4 -13.36 9.69 -7.20
C PHE A 4 -12.89 8.66 -8.24
N ASN A 5 -13.82 7.86 -8.77
CA ASN A 5 -13.56 6.71 -9.65
C ASN A 5 -12.61 5.66 -9.04
N GLN A 6 -12.54 5.62 -7.70
CA GLN A 6 -11.75 4.62 -6.99
C GLN A 6 -12.64 3.50 -6.44
N PHE A 7 -12.05 2.33 -6.29
CA PHE A 7 -12.71 1.14 -5.80
C PHE A 7 -11.90 0.50 -4.67
N MET A 8 -12.58 -0.14 -3.75
CA MET A 8 -11.91 -1.01 -2.77
C MET A 8 -11.33 -2.23 -3.49
N LEU A 9 -10.22 -2.70 -3.00
CA LEU A 9 -9.76 -4.05 -3.33
C LEU A 9 -10.82 -5.08 -2.88
N MET A 10 -10.93 -6.18 -3.61
CA MET A 10 -11.78 -7.29 -3.16
C MET A 10 -11.21 -7.89 -1.86
N PRO A 11 -12.06 -8.30 -0.90
CA PRO A 11 -11.59 -8.91 0.35
C PRO A 11 -10.65 -10.11 0.15
N SER A 12 -10.85 -10.89 -0.92
CA SER A 12 -9.98 -12.00 -1.28
C SER A 12 -8.57 -11.54 -1.71
N VAL A 13 -8.47 -10.37 -2.34
CA VAL A 13 -7.19 -9.74 -2.73
C VAL A 13 -6.48 -9.25 -1.48
N GLU A 14 -7.18 -8.52 -0.61
CA GLU A 14 -6.62 -8.04 0.66
C GLU A 14 -6.13 -9.20 1.55
N ALA A 15 -6.90 -10.29 1.64
CA ALA A 15 -6.49 -11.48 2.38
C ALA A 15 -5.20 -12.11 1.83
N LYS A 16 -5.04 -12.19 0.51
CA LYS A 16 -3.80 -12.68 -0.12
C LYS A 16 -2.61 -11.75 0.15
N ILE A 17 -2.83 -10.43 0.11
CA ILE A 17 -1.79 -9.44 0.47
C ILE A 17 -1.33 -9.67 1.91
N LEU A 18 -2.26 -9.73 2.86
CA LEU A 18 -1.93 -9.92 4.27
C LEU A 18 -1.20 -11.24 4.54
N GLN A 19 -1.67 -12.33 3.92
CA GLN A 19 -1.04 -13.64 4.04
C GLN A 19 0.37 -13.65 3.46
N GLY A 20 0.55 -13.10 2.27
CA GLY A 20 1.85 -13.12 1.59
C GLY A 20 2.86 -12.16 2.21
N MET A 21 2.42 -11.02 2.73
CA MET A 21 3.30 -10.06 3.39
C MET A 21 3.84 -10.56 4.74
N ASP A 22 3.20 -11.55 5.38
CA ASP A 22 3.66 -12.19 6.62
C ASP A 22 4.13 -11.18 7.69
N ILE A 23 3.27 -10.20 7.97
CA ILE A 23 3.59 -9.06 8.83
C ILE A 23 3.78 -9.51 10.29
N LYS A 24 4.85 -9.03 10.92
CA LYS A 24 5.18 -9.36 12.32
C LYS A 24 4.74 -8.23 13.27
N LYS A 25 4.50 -8.60 14.54
CA LYS A 25 4.03 -7.70 15.58
C LYS A 25 4.97 -6.56 15.95
N ASP A 26 6.23 -6.67 15.62
CA ASP A 26 7.27 -5.67 15.85
C ASP A 26 7.57 -4.80 14.63
N GLU A 27 6.87 -5.02 13.50
CA GLU A 27 7.09 -4.27 12.27
C GLU A 27 6.18 -3.05 12.15
N ASP A 28 6.76 -1.95 11.67
CA ASP A 28 6.02 -0.76 11.24
C ASP A 28 5.73 -0.88 9.73
N VAL A 29 4.50 -0.60 9.33
CA VAL A 29 4.02 -0.79 7.95
C VAL A 29 3.62 0.54 7.34
N LEU A 30 4.09 0.81 6.12
CA LEU A 30 3.57 1.89 5.27
C LEU A 30 2.51 1.32 4.31
N VAL A 31 1.32 1.93 4.32
CA VAL A 31 0.25 1.65 3.35
C VAL A 31 0.07 2.87 2.45
N VAL A 32 0.29 2.71 1.16
CA VAL A 32 0.09 3.75 0.14
C VAL A 32 -1.23 3.51 -0.57
N GLY A 33 -2.15 4.46 -0.46
CA GLY A 33 -3.53 4.32 -0.90
C GLY A 33 -4.43 3.76 0.22
N SER A 34 -4.72 4.58 1.23
CA SER A 34 -5.52 4.14 2.37
C SER A 34 -6.98 3.84 2.02
N GLY A 35 -7.52 4.50 1.00
CA GLY A 35 -8.92 4.36 0.59
C GLY A 35 -9.87 4.53 1.78
N THR A 36 -10.66 3.50 2.07
CA THR A 36 -11.58 3.48 3.23
C THR A 36 -10.88 3.21 4.57
N GLY A 37 -9.59 2.87 4.57
CA GLY A 37 -8.83 2.47 5.76
C GLY A 37 -9.05 1.02 6.19
N TYR A 38 -9.84 0.23 5.45
CA TYR A 38 -10.13 -1.16 5.84
C TYR A 38 -8.88 -2.03 5.87
N LEU A 39 -8.08 -2.04 4.79
CA LEU A 39 -6.83 -2.79 4.75
C LEU A 39 -5.87 -2.34 5.87
N SER A 40 -5.74 -1.03 6.10
CA SER A 40 -4.92 -0.48 7.18
C SER A 40 -5.37 -0.96 8.55
N THR A 41 -6.68 -1.10 8.75
CA THR A 41 -7.25 -1.67 9.97
C THR A 41 -6.87 -3.14 10.15
N CYS A 42 -6.96 -3.94 9.09
CA CYS A 42 -6.51 -5.33 9.12
C CYS A 42 -5.01 -5.43 9.44
N VAL A 43 -4.19 -4.62 8.77
CA VAL A 43 -2.73 -4.53 9.03
C VAL A 43 -2.45 -4.15 10.48
N SER A 44 -3.21 -3.21 11.05
CA SER A 44 -3.00 -2.75 12.44
C SER A 44 -3.16 -3.86 13.49
N SER A 45 -3.94 -4.88 13.16
CA SER A 45 -4.09 -6.07 14.00
C SER A 45 -2.88 -7.00 13.95
N LEU A 46 -1.99 -6.83 12.97
CA LEU A 46 -0.82 -7.68 12.74
C LEU A 46 0.51 -6.97 13.07
N ALA A 47 0.56 -5.66 12.86
CA ALA A 47 1.75 -4.83 12.93
C ALA A 47 1.95 -4.16 14.32
N ASN A 48 3.15 -3.58 14.52
CA ASN A 48 3.41 -2.64 15.61
C ASN A 48 2.69 -1.31 15.36
N ARG A 49 2.96 -0.67 14.22
CA ARG A 49 2.31 0.57 13.78
C ARG A 49 1.99 0.53 12.30
N VAL A 50 0.94 1.24 11.92
CA VAL A 50 0.54 1.43 10.52
C VAL A 50 0.53 2.92 10.21
N HIS A 51 1.31 3.32 9.22
CA HIS A 51 1.25 4.64 8.62
C HIS A 51 0.60 4.52 7.26
N SER A 52 -0.56 5.13 7.09
CA SER A 52 -1.31 5.09 5.86
C SER A 52 -1.38 6.46 5.23
N ILE A 53 -1.07 6.52 3.95
CA ILE A 53 -1.12 7.76 3.18
C ILE A 53 -2.09 7.63 2.01
N ASP A 54 -2.75 8.72 1.68
CA ASP A 54 -3.63 8.83 0.52
C ASP A 54 -3.60 10.26 -0.03
N ILE A 55 -3.70 10.39 -1.34
CA ILE A 55 -3.75 11.70 -1.99
C ILE A 55 -5.12 12.37 -1.78
N ILE A 56 -6.18 11.57 -1.60
CA ILE A 56 -7.55 12.05 -1.43
C ILE A 56 -7.83 12.34 0.05
N LYS A 57 -7.88 13.62 0.39
CA LYS A 57 -8.05 14.06 1.78
C LYS A 57 -9.30 13.50 2.45
N SER A 58 -10.42 13.41 1.75
CA SER A 58 -11.68 12.87 2.31
C SER A 58 -11.58 11.40 2.70
N PHE A 59 -10.77 10.60 2.00
CA PHE A 59 -10.49 9.21 2.39
C PHE A 59 -9.70 9.17 3.69
N VAL A 60 -8.68 10.01 3.81
CA VAL A 60 -7.88 10.12 5.04
C VAL A 60 -8.75 10.52 6.22
N ASP A 61 -9.60 11.52 6.06
CA ASP A 61 -10.48 12.00 7.13
C ASP A 61 -11.48 10.91 7.57
N SER A 62 -12.07 10.18 6.62
CA SER A 62 -12.97 9.05 6.89
C SER A 62 -12.25 7.90 7.61
N SER A 63 -11.03 7.58 7.19
CA SER A 63 -10.20 6.52 7.78
C SER A 63 -9.79 6.87 9.22
N ARG A 64 -9.45 8.15 9.50
CA ARG A 64 -9.21 8.63 10.87
C ARG A 64 -10.44 8.48 11.76
N GLN A 65 -11.62 8.84 11.25
CA GLN A 65 -12.86 8.69 12.00
C GLN A 65 -13.15 7.22 12.32
N MET A 66 -12.90 6.32 11.38
CA MET A 66 -13.07 4.88 11.60
C MET A 66 -12.07 4.36 12.64
N ALA A 67 -10.79 4.73 12.55
CA ALA A 67 -9.77 4.36 13.53
C ALA A 67 -10.14 4.80 14.95
N ASN A 68 -10.69 6.01 15.11
CA ASN A 68 -11.17 6.52 16.38
C ASN A 68 -12.35 5.71 16.92
N LYS A 69 -13.31 5.32 16.06
CA LYS A 69 -14.47 4.50 16.45
C LYS A 69 -14.07 3.13 17.01
N ILE A 70 -13.04 2.52 16.45
CA ILE A 70 -12.52 1.22 16.92
C ILE A 70 -11.45 1.36 18.00
N SER A 71 -11.20 2.59 18.47
CA SER A 71 -10.19 2.91 19.51
C SER A 71 -8.79 2.39 19.17
N SER A 72 -8.45 2.34 17.89
CA SER A 72 -7.11 1.95 17.47
C SER A 72 -6.07 3.02 17.82
N LYS A 73 -4.95 2.60 18.41
CA LYS A 73 -3.89 3.49 18.90
C LYS A 73 -2.60 3.42 18.05
N ASN A 74 -2.56 2.49 17.10
CA ASN A 74 -1.35 2.21 16.31
C ASN A 74 -1.49 2.55 14.82
N MET A 75 -2.51 3.33 14.44
CA MET A 75 -2.70 3.80 13.06
C MET A 75 -2.54 5.31 12.95
N ILE A 76 -1.81 5.74 11.93
CA ILE A 76 -1.67 7.14 11.53
C ILE A 76 -2.15 7.25 10.07
N PHE A 77 -2.95 8.26 9.76
CA PHE A 77 -3.42 8.55 8.41
C PHE A 77 -3.01 9.97 8.00
N GLU A 78 -2.37 10.12 6.85
CA GLU A 78 -1.91 11.41 6.34
C GLU A 78 -2.33 11.62 4.89
N SER A 79 -2.75 12.86 4.57
CA SER A 79 -3.03 13.24 3.18
C SER A 79 -1.73 13.66 2.51
N GLN A 80 -1.21 12.76 1.67
CA GLN A 80 0.07 12.95 1.00
C GLN A 80 0.07 12.23 -0.35
N ASN A 81 0.65 12.88 -1.37
CA ASN A 81 1.01 12.21 -2.60
C ASN A 81 2.36 11.53 -2.39
N ILE A 82 2.43 10.21 -2.57
CA ILE A 82 3.68 9.45 -2.43
C ILE A 82 4.76 9.94 -3.41
N LEU A 83 4.38 10.41 -4.59
CA LEU A 83 5.32 10.89 -5.60
C LEU A 83 6.03 12.19 -5.19
N ASP A 84 5.43 12.98 -4.29
CA ASP A 84 6.04 14.20 -3.75
C ASP A 84 7.05 13.92 -2.64
N ASN A 85 7.02 12.72 -2.04
CA ASN A 85 7.89 12.36 -0.91
C ASN A 85 8.26 10.86 -0.90
N LEU A 86 8.96 10.44 -1.92
CA LEU A 86 9.42 9.05 -2.04
C LEU A 86 10.38 8.62 -0.92
N SER A 87 11.04 9.58 -0.27
CA SER A 87 11.98 9.29 0.81
C SER A 87 11.33 8.64 2.03
N ILE A 88 10.03 8.80 2.23
CA ILE A 88 9.28 8.15 3.32
C ILE A 88 9.39 6.62 3.25
N ILE A 89 9.47 6.05 2.04
CA ILE A 89 9.53 4.61 1.80
C ILE A 89 10.71 3.97 2.54
N ARG A 90 11.85 4.68 2.62
CA ARG A 90 13.09 4.18 3.26
C ARG A 90 12.97 3.94 4.76
N ASN A 91 11.96 4.54 5.38
CA ASN A 91 11.74 4.41 6.82
C ASN A 91 11.00 3.12 7.19
N TYR A 92 10.55 2.34 6.20
CA TYR A 92 9.74 1.14 6.43
C TYR A 92 10.37 -0.10 5.81
N LYS A 93 10.30 -1.20 6.55
CA LYS A 93 10.69 -2.53 6.04
C LYS A 93 9.53 -3.26 5.36
N VAL A 94 8.31 -2.81 5.61
CA VAL A 94 7.08 -3.38 5.07
C VAL A 94 6.27 -2.28 4.41
N ILE A 95 6.04 -2.40 3.10
CA ILE A 95 5.32 -1.41 2.31
C ILE A 95 4.20 -2.12 1.53
N ILE A 96 2.99 -1.57 1.55
CA ILE A 96 1.86 -2.07 0.76
C ILE A 96 1.37 -0.93 -0.13
N VAL A 97 1.40 -1.15 -1.44
CA VAL A 97 0.89 -0.20 -2.45
C VAL A 97 -0.39 -0.77 -3.03
N THR A 98 -1.52 -0.07 -2.84
CA THR A 98 -2.87 -0.58 -3.18
C THR A 98 -3.36 -0.15 -4.55
N MET A 99 -2.61 0.67 -5.27
CA MET A 99 -2.92 1.14 -6.62
C MET A 99 -1.91 0.60 -7.64
N ALA A 100 -2.30 0.60 -8.91
CA ALA A 100 -1.40 0.29 -10.00
C ALA A 100 -0.57 1.51 -10.41
N MET A 101 0.68 1.29 -10.76
CA MET A 101 1.59 2.31 -11.31
C MET A 101 2.25 1.77 -12.58
N ASP A 102 2.45 2.65 -13.55
CA ASP A 102 3.15 2.28 -14.79
C ASP A 102 4.64 2.05 -14.57
N ASP A 103 5.22 2.82 -13.66
CA ASP A 103 6.64 2.72 -13.28
C ASP A 103 6.77 2.38 -11.78
N MET A 104 6.95 1.11 -11.52
CA MET A 104 7.13 0.61 -10.14
C MET A 104 8.55 0.76 -9.64
N ASP A 105 9.53 1.00 -10.51
CA ASP A 105 10.92 1.19 -10.12
C ASP A 105 11.06 2.42 -9.22
N ILE A 106 10.17 3.41 -9.37
CA ILE A 106 10.08 4.56 -8.46
C ILE A 106 9.91 4.12 -7.00
N ILE A 107 9.08 3.13 -6.72
CA ILE A 107 8.92 2.60 -5.36
C ILE A 107 10.12 1.72 -4.97
N LEU A 108 10.49 0.80 -5.86
CA LEU A 108 11.53 -0.20 -5.60
C LEU A 108 12.89 0.44 -5.31
N ASP A 109 13.26 1.48 -6.05
CA ASP A 109 14.53 2.18 -5.87
C ASP A 109 14.60 2.90 -4.53
N ASN A 110 13.46 3.36 -4.03
CA ASN A 110 13.36 4.03 -2.74
C ASN A 110 13.19 3.10 -1.53
N MET A 111 13.03 1.80 -1.73
CA MET A 111 13.02 0.83 -0.63
C MET A 111 14.41 0.72 0.01
N ASP A 112 14.44 0.48 1.31
CA ASP A 112 15.67 0.10 2.01
C ASP A 112 16.05 -1.36 1.73
N ASN A 113 17.32 -1.72 1.92
CA ASN A 113 17.77 -3.10 1.81
C ASN A 113 17.04 -3.98 2.84
N ASN A 114 16.72 -5.22 2.45
CA ASN A 114 15.93 -6.18 3.23
C ASN A 114 14.49 -5.72 3.54
N ALA A 115 14.00 -4.67 2.87
CA ALA A 115 12.58 -4.34 2.89
C ALA A 115 11.80 -5.23 1.92
N ARG A 116 10.52 -5.42 2.21
CA ARG A 116 9.57 -6.07 1.31
C ARG A 116 8.37 -5.18 1.04
N SER A 117 7.84 -5.31 -0.15
CA SER A 117 6.64 -4.58 -0.55
C SER A 117 5.66 -5.49 -1.27
N PHE A 118 4.37 -5.16 -1.15
CA PHE A 118 3.36 -5.62 -2.09
C PHE A 118 3.06 -4.51 -3.10
N ILE A 119 3.05 -4.85 -4.39
CA ILE A 119 2.89 -3.89 -5.48
C ILE A 119 2.08 -4.52 -6.61
N PHE A 120 1.28 -3.70 -7.32
CA PHE A 120 0.61 -4.09 -8.55
C PHE A 120 1.42 -3.65 -9.78
N PHE A 121 1.87 -4.60 -10.57
CA PHE A 121 2.55 -4.36 -11.83
C PHE A 121 1.54 -4.26 -12.96
N SER A 122 1.59 -3.15 -13.70
CA SER A 122 0.83 -2.96 -14.94
C SER A 122 1.70 -3.30 -16.14
N GLU A 123 1.14 -4.03 -17.09
CA GLU A 123 1.71 -4.15 -18.42
C GLU A 123 0.95 -3.21 -19.36
N LYS A 124 1.66 -2.51 -20.25
CA LYS A 124 1.01 -1.59 -21.21
C LYS A 124 -0.11 -2.30 -21.98
N ASN A 125 -1.28 -1.67 -22.02
CA ASN A 125 -2.47 -2.16 -22.69
C ASN A 125 -3.10 -3.43 -22.09
N GLN A 126 -2.76 -3.81 -20.88
CA GLN A 126 -3.43 -4.89 -20.15
C GLN A 126 -4.38 -4.33 -19.10
N PRO A 127 -5.65 -4.76 -19.10
CA PRO A 127 -6.62 -4.29 -18.10
C PRO A 127 -6.44 -4.96 -16.73
N ILE A 128 -5.61 -6.01 -16.66
CA ILE A 128 -5.38 -6.81 -15.46
C ILE A 128 -3.96 -6.59 -14.99
N GLN A 129 -3.81 -6.29 -13.71
CA GLN A 129 -2.53 -6.11 -13.04
C GLN A 129 -2.12 -7.38 -12.31
N LYS A 130 -0.82 -7.61 -12.23
CA LYS A 130 -0.22 -8.70 -11.45
C LYS A 130 0.24 -8.16 -10.10
N GLY A 131 -0.35 -8.67 -9.02
CA GLY A 131 0.10 -8.35 -7.67
C GLY A 131 1.25 -9.23 -7.25
N ALA A 132 2.34 -8.62 -6.81
CA ALA A 132 3.54 -9.33 -6.37
C ALA A 132 4.05 -8.84 -5.02
N ILE A 133 4.66 -9.77 -4.30
CA ILE A 133 5.54 -9.47 -3.17
C ILE A 133 6.95 -9.32 -3.72
N VAL A 134 7.58 -8.22 -3.37
CA VAL A 134 8.94 -7.89 -3.82
C VAL A 134 9.83 -7.75 -2.60
N HIS A 135 10.89 -8.52 -2.55
CA HIS A 135 11.94 -8.42 -1.54
C HIS A 135 13.16 -7.73 -2.14
N LYS A 136 13.59 -6.63 -1.53
CA LYS A 136 14.84 -5.95 -1.91
C LYS A 136 16.01 -6.63 -1.20
N THR A 137 16.86 -7.28 -1.94
CA THR A 137 18.03 -7.99 -1.39
C THR A 137 19.27 -7.12 -1.29
N ASN A 138 19.44 -6.18 -2.23
CA ASN A 138 20.49 -5.16 -2.23
C ASN A 138 20.06 -3.97 -3.12
N LYS A 139 20.96 -3.00 -3.32
CA LYS A 139 20.66 -1.76 -4.07
C LYS A 139 20.02 -1.98 -5.44
N SER A 140 20.36 -3.08 -6.13
CA SER A 140 19.97 -3.31 -7.52
C SER A 140 19.30 -4.67 -7.74
N SER A 141 19.00 -5.43 -6.67
CA SER A 141 18.49 -6.78 -6.79
C SER A 141 17.19 -6.96 -6.01
N PHE A 142 16.22 -7.55 -6.69
CA PHE A 142 14.89 -7.81 -6.15
C PHE A 142 14.49 -9.25 -6.45
N ILE A 143 13.81 -9.87 -5.49
CA ILE A 143 13.10 -11.14 -5.70
C ILE A 143 11.62 -10.81 -5.78
N LYS A 144 10.95 -11.20 -6.86
CA LYS A 144 9.53 -10.93 -7.12
C LYS A 144 8.75 -12.25 -7.10
N GLU A 145 7.69 -12.31 -6.31
CA GLU A 145 6.75 -13.41 -6.25
C GLU A 145 5.36 -12.91 -6.61
N PHE A 146 4.85 -13.31 -7.78
CA PHE A 146 3.48 -12.98 -8.21
C PHE A 146 2.48 -13.88 -7.48
N ILE A 147 1.55 -13.27 -6.75
CA ILE A 147 0.60 -14.00 -5.90
C ILE A 147 -0.84 -13.91 -6.36
N LEU A 148 -1.16 -12.94 -7.23
CA LEU A 148 -2.52 -12.74 -7.74
C LEU A 148 -2.54 -11.94 -9.05
N GLU A 149 -3.68 -12.00 -9.72
CA GLU A 149 -4.03 -11.13 -10.85
C GLU A 149 -5.41 -10.52 -10.57
N THR A 150 -5.55 -9.21 -10.81
CA THR A 150 -6.82 -8.49 -10.62
C THR A 150 -6.81 -7.17 -11.35
N HIS A 151 -7.98 -6.56 -11.50
CA HIS A 151 -8.08 -5.17 -11.95
C HIS A 151 -7.91 -4.23 -10.75
N VAL A 152 -7.07 -3.22 -10.91
CA VAL A 152 -6.83 -2.16 -9.90
C VAL A 152 -6.74 -0.82 -10.62
N GLU A 153 -7.37 0.19 -10.03
CA GLU A 153 -7.28 1.55 -10.57
C GLU A 153 -5.84 2.09 -10.49
N PRO A 154 -5.44 2.89 -11.50
CA PRO A 154 -4.13 3.51 -11.49
C PRO A 154 -4.00 4.56 -10.39
N ILE A 155 -2.76 4.84 -10.02
CA ILE A 155 -2.43 5.91 -9.08
C ILE A 155 -2.94 7.26 -9.60
N LEU A 156 -3.53 8.05 -8.70
CA LEU A 156 -3.83 9.44 -8.97
C LEU A 156 -2.55 10.27 -8.74
N THR A 157 -2.23 11.13 -9.70
CA THR A 157 -1.02 11.97 -9.66
C THR A 157 -1.28 13.37 -9.15
N GLU A 158 -2.54 13.81 -9.17
CA GLU A 158 -2.97 15.14 -8.73
C GLU A 158 -3.94 15.04 -7.54
N LYS A 159 -3.83 15.98 -6.61
CA LYS A 159 -4.79 16.11 -5.50
C LYS A 159 -6.15 16.53 -6.06
N ILE A 160 -7.19 15.84 -5.67
CA ILE A 160 -8.59 16.12 -5.99
C ILE A 160 -9.25 16.78 -4.77
#